data_884b4370d84383ae02fef49868bfa957
#
_entry.id   884b4370d84383ae02fef49868bfa957
#
_cell.length_a   1.000
_cell.length_b   1.000
_cell.length_c   1.000
_cell.angle_alpha   90.00
_cell.angle_beta   90.00
_cell.angle_gamma   90.00
#
_symmetry.space_group_name_H-M   'P 1'
#
loop_
_entity.id
_entity.type
_entity.pdbx_description
1 polymer ?
#
loop_
_entity_poly.entity_id
_entity_poly.type
_entity_poly.pdbx_seq_one_letter_code
_entity_poly.pdbx_strand_id
1 'polypeptide(L)'
;MIPNESIKATNISKIPIDELNSRRKKCIEKMQEDGLDCMVFFSPSSVYYLTGWEFFVTERPTAMILWQDGRTCMFIPYLELEHVQQLAQGIDEVTWYPDYPGKRHPMLFLSDILSSRGRIRIGSDSPGFQGYEGPTIDELLPEYELVLMPKFIMELRKIKTPFEISMIKESAKWGNLAMTLLQRYTRPGLRELDVVNRACQ
;
A
#
# COMPACT_ATOMS: atom_id res chain seq x y z
N MET A 1 2.70 24.24 32.81
CA MET A 1 3.56 23.12 33.22
C MET A 1 3.17 21.93 32.39
N ILE A 2 3.98 21.51 31.40
CA ILE A 2 3.73 20.33 30.60
C ILE A 2 4.09 19.16 31.50
N PRO A 3 3.21 18.13 31.64
CA PRO A 3 3.58 16.96 32.43
C PRO A 3 4.84 16.34 31.82
N ASN A 4 5.81 16.02 32.68
CA ASN A 4 7.05 15.33 32.31
C ASN A 4 6.75 13.81 32.10
N GLU A 5 5.64 13.51 31.44
CA GLU A 5 5.32 12.14 31.02
C GLU A 5 6.16 11.85 29.77
N SER A 6 7.23 11.13 29.98
CA SER A 6 7.94 10.47 28.87
C SER A 6 6.92 9.66 28.08
N ILE A 7 6.54 10.11 26.88
CA ILE A 7 5.71 9.35 25.97
C ILE A 7 6.56 8.13 25.60
N LYS A 8 6.23 6.98 26.20
CA LYS A 8 6.84 5.71 25.77
C LYS A 8 6.30 5.39 24.39
N ALA A 9 7.21 5.26 23.41
CA ALA A 9 6.85 4.78 22.09
C ALA A 9 6.16 3.43 22.24
N THR A 10 4.91 3.35 21.80
CA THR A 10 4.25 2.06 21.64
C THR A 10 4.91 1.41 20.44
N ASN A 11 5.57 0.26 20.68
CA ASN A 11 6.31 -0.44 19.63
C ASN A 11 5.31 -1.16 18.70
N ILE A 12 4.62 -0.41 17.84
CA ILE A 12 3.69 -0.94 16.85
C ILE A 12 4.47 -1.09 15.55
N SER A 13 5.12 -2.22 15.42
CA SER A 13 5.97 -2.48 14.25
C SER A 13 5.21 -2.94 13.02
N LYS A 14 4.03 -3.55 13.17
CA LYS A 14 3.28 -4.14 12.04
C LYS A 14 1.78 -4.11 12.28
N ILE A 15 1.01 -4.03 11.19
CA ILE A 15 -0.44 -4.23 11.22
C ILE A 15 -0.71 -5.70 11.59
N PRO A 16 -1.61 -6.04 12.53
CA PRO A 16 -1.94 -7.42 12.84
C PRO A 16 -2.42 -8.19 11.61
N ILE A 17 -1.99 -9.43 11.46
CA ILE A 17 -2.35 -10.24 10.29
C ILE A 17 -3.87 -10.45 10.17
N ASP A 18 -4.57 -10.58 11.30
CA ASP A 18 -6.03 -10.72 11.32
C ASP A 18 -6.74 -9.47 10.78
N GLU A 19 -6.17 -8.28 11.04
CA GLU A 19 -6.68 -7.03 10.47
C GLU A 19 -6.53 -7.04 8.94
N LEU A 20 -5.36 -7.44 8.41
CA LEU A 20 -5.13 -7.54 6.97
C LEU A 20 -6.04 -8.60 6.32
N ASN A 21 -6.19 -9.76 6.97
CA ASN A 21 -7.09 -10.82 6.48
C ASN A 21 -8.55 -10.37 6.44
N SER A 22 -9.01 -9.60 7.46
CA SER A 22 -10.34 -9.02 7.46
C SER A 22 -10.57 -8.06 6.28
N ARG A 23 -9.56 -7.24 5.94
CA ARG A 23 -9.63 -6.32 4.80
C ARG A 23 -9.66 -7.08 3.46
N ARG A 24 -8.81 -8.10 3.29
CA ARG A 24 -8.80 -8.98 2.10
C ARG A 24 -10.11 -9.73 1.93
N LYS A 25 -10.69 -10.20 3.04
CA LYS A 25 -12.00 -10.86 3.02
C LYS A 25 -13.08 -9.97 2.40
N LYS A 26 -13.12 -8.68 2.74
CA LYS A 26 -14.06 -7.72 2.13
C LYS A 26 -13.83 -7.55 0.63
N CYS A 27 -12.57 -7.63 0.18
CA CYS A 27 -12.26 -7.63 -1.26
C CYS A 27 -12.77 -8.90 -1.94
N ILE A 28 -12.61 -10.06 -1.29
CA ILE A 28 -13.08 -11.35 -1.81
C ILE A 28 -14.63 -11.36 -1.89
N GLU A 29 -15.30 -10.90 -0.85
CA GLU A 29 -16.76 -10.75 -0.84
C GLU A 29 -17.24 -9.87 -2.01
N LYS A 30 -16.55 -8.75 -2.24
CA LYS A 30 -16.85 -7.87 -3.38
C LYS A 30 -16.58 -8.53 -4.73
N MET A 31 -15.49 -9.30 -4.85
CA MET A 31 -15.22 -10.07 -6.08
C MET A 31 -16.34 -11.09 -6.36
N GLN A 32 -16.84 -11.77 -5.33
CA GLN A 32 -17.95 -12.73 -5.47
C GLN A 32 -19.24 -12.05 -5.90
N GLU A 33 -19.57 -10.88 -5.33
CA GLU A 33 -20.74 -10.07 -5.71
C GLU A 33 -20.68 -9.62 -7.18
N ASP A 34 -19.52 -9.16 -7.64
CA ASP A 34 -19.35 -8.58 -8.98
C ASP A 34 -18.93 -9.63 -10.03
N GLY A 35 -18.70 -10.89 -9.62
CA GLY A 35 -18.25 -11.95 -10.51
C GLY A 35 -16.83 -11.73 -11.04
N LEU A 36 -15.93 -11.18 -10.21
CA LEU A 36 -14.52 -10.94 -10.55
C LEU A 36 -13.66 -12.14 -10.12
N ASP A 37 -12.68 -12.50 -10.90
CA ASP A 37 -11.75 -13.58 -10.60
C ASP A 37 -10.54 -13.13 -9.78
N CYS A 38 -10.14 -11.87 -9.94
CA CYS A 38 -9.10 -11.23 -9.14
C CYS A 38 -9.29 -9.71 -9.05
N MET A 39 -8.57 -9.11 -8.10
CA MET A 39 -8.34 -7.67 -8.02
C MET A 39 -6.85 -7.34 -8.10
N VAL A 40 -6.51 -6.31 -8.88
CA VAL A 40 -5.15 -5.77 -9.03
C VAL A 40 -5.13 -4.37 -8.42
N PHE A 41 -4.21 -4.15 -7.49
CA PHE A 41 -4.04 -2.89 -6.77
C PHE A 41 -2.68 -2.28 -7.11
N PHE A 42 -2.70 -1.11 -7.74
CA PHE A 42 -1.50 -0.33 -8.09
C PHE A 42 -1.25 0.82 -7.12
N SER A 43 -2.30 1.35 -6.49
CA SER A 43 -2.16 2.48 -5.58
C SER A 43 -1.36 2.08 -4.32
N PRO A 44 -0.30 2.85 -3.94
CA PRO A 44 0.46 2.58 -2.71
C PRO A 44 -0.42 2.48 -1.48
N SER A 45 -1.46 3.30 -1.40
CA SER A 45 -2.38 3.28 -0.27
C SER A 45 -3.24 2.01 -0.23
N SER A 46 -3.60 1.43 -1.37
CA SER A 46 -4.32 0.15 -1.46
C SER A 46 -3.40 -1.01 -1.11
N VAL A 47 -2.19 -1.01 -1.65
CA VAL A 47 -1.18 -2.04 -1.35
C VAL A 47 -0.85 -2.03 0.14
N TYR A 48 -0.54 -0.86 0.72
CA TYR A 48 -0.29 -0.74 2.16
C TYR A 48 -1.48 -1.22 3.00
N TYR A 49 -2.70 -0.83 2.64
CA TYR A 49 -3.92 -1.22 3.35
C TYR A 49 -4.13 -2.73 3.42
N LEU A 50 -3.70 -3.45 2.37
CA LEU A 50 -3.91 -4.89 2.22
C LEU A 50 -2.70 -5.74 2.63
N THR A 51 -1.49 -5.16 2.72
CA THR A 51 -0.25 -5.92 2.95
C THR A 51 0.57 -5.42 4.14
N GLY A 52 0.36 -4.16 4.57
CA GLY A 52 1.21 -3.48 5.53
C GLY A 52 2.56 -3.03 4.98
N TRP A 53 2.83 -3.26 3.69
CA TRP A 53 4.05 -2.80 3.05
C TRP A 53 3.85 -1.45 2.37
N GLU A 54 4.70 -0.49 2.76
CA GLU A 54 4.72 0.86 2.22
C GLU A 54 5.83 1.00 1.18
N PHE A 55 5.52 1.65 0.06
CA PHE A 55 6.50 2.00 -0.96
C PHE A 55 6.23 3.40 -1.53
N PHE A 56 7.27 4.01 -2.06
CA PHE A 56 7.15 5.27 -2.79
C PHE A 56 6.90 4.99 -4.27
N VAL A 57 5.96 5.75 -4.87
CA VAL A 57 5.75 5.70 -6.32
C VAL A 57 6.99 6.25 -7.02
N THR A 58 7.56 5.40 -7.85
CA THR A 58 8.62 5.75 -8.79
C THR A 58 8.15 5.41 -10.20
N GLU A 59 9.05 5.38 -11.17
CA GLU A 59 8.78 4.89 -12.52
C GLU A 59 8.67 3.35 -12.62
N ARG A 60 8.80 2.63 -11.49
CA ARG A 60 8.81 1.16 -11.47
C ARG A 60 7.44 0.60 -11.11
N PRO A 61 6.75 -0.08 -12.06
CA PRO A 61 5.46 -0.69 -11.80
C PRO A 61 5.47 -1.67 -10.62
N THR A 62 4.52 -1.49 -9.73
CA THR A 62 4.31 -2.33 -8.56
C THR A 62 2.84 -2.59 -8.40
N ALA A 63 2.45 -3.84 -8.12
CA ALA A 63 1.06 -4.21 -7.89
C ALA A 63 0.93 -5.32 -6.84
N MET A 64 -0.19 -5.32 -6.15
CA MET A 64 -0.68 -6.46 -5.37
C MET A 64 -1.85 -7.08 -6.11
N ILE A 65 -1.82 -8.39 -6.30
CA ILE A 65 -2.90 -9.18 -6.89
C ILE A 65 -3.53 -10.01 -5.78
N LEU A 66 -4.84 -9.90 -5.65
CA LEU A 66 -5.65 -10.75 -4.78
C LEU A 66 -6.60 -11.56 -5.65
N TRP A 67 -6.48 -12.88 -5.59
CA TRP A 67 -7.35 -13.80 -6.29
C TRP A 67 -8.62 -14.09 -5.47
N GLN A 68 -9.72 -14.45 -6.15
CA GLN A 68 -10.99 -14.77 -5.48
C GLN A 68 -10.86 -15.96 -4.52
N ASP A 69 -9.91 -16.89 -4.77
CA ASP A 69 -9.60 -18.02 -3.90
C ASP A 69 -8.80 -17.62 -2.62
N GLY A 70 -8.48 -16.35 -2.47
CA GLY A 70 -7.76 -15.76 -1.33
C GLY A 70 -6.24 -15.71 -1.51
N ARG A 71 -5.67 -16.33 -2.54
CA ARG A 71 -4.23 -16.26 -2.81
C ARG A 71 -3.81 -14.84 -3.17
N THR A 72 -2.61 -14.48 -2.76
CA THR A 72 -2.03 -13.15 -2.93
C THR A 72 -0.70 -13.23 -3.66
N CYS A 73 -0.46 -12.30 -4.58
CA CYS A 73 0.82 -12.16 -5.26
C CYS A 73 1.26 -10.69 -5.26
N MET A 74 2.52 -10.45 -4.92
CA MET A 74 3.16 -9.16 -5.14
C MET A 74 3.93 -9.19 -6.45
N PHE A 75 3.67 -8.20 -7.31
CA PHE A 75 4.40 -7.92 -8.52
C PHE A 75 5.26 -6.67 -8.30
N ILE A 76 6.59 -6.81 -8.36
CA ILE A 76 7.54 -5.78 -7.92
C ILE A 76 8.81 -5.75 -8.79
N PRO A 77 9.56 -4.63 -8.81
CA PRO A 77 10.94 -4.62 -9.29
C PRO A 77 11.85 -5.44 -8.37
N TYR A 78 12.89 -6.05 -8.90
CA TYR A 78 13.83 -6.85 -8.10
C TYR A 78 14.43 -6.08 -6.92
N LEU A 79 14.63 -4.78 -7.08
CA LEU A 79 15.13 -3.89 -6.02
C LEU A 79 14.31 -3.97 -4.72
N GLU A 80 13.00 -4.19 -4.83
CA GLU A 80 12.08 -4.22 -3.69
C GLU A 80 11.91 -5.62 -3.07
N LEU A 81 12.57 -6.65 -3.61
CA LEU A 81 12.35 -8.03 -3.18
C LEU A 81 12.58 -8.23 -1.68
N GLU A 82 13.70 -7.77 -1.15
CA GLU A 82 14.03 -7.92 0.27
C GLU A 82 13.07 -7.12 1.16
N HIS A 83 12.69 -5.91 0.75
CA HIS A 83 11.72 -5.08 1.49
C HIS A 83 10.35 -5.75 1.58
N VAL A 84 9.86 -6.29 0.46
CA VAL A 84 8.57 -7.00 0.44
C VAL A 84 8.63 -8.25 1.32
N GLN A 85 9.70 -9.05 1.22
CA GLN A 85 9.86 -10.26 2.03
C GLN A 85 9.93 -9.98 3.54
N GLN A 86 10.48 -8.83 3.94
CA GLN A 86 10.60 -8.46 5.35
C GLN A 86 9.34 -7.77 5.91
N LEU A 87 8.67 -6.96 5.12
CA LEU A 87 7.65 -6.02 5.59
C LEU A 87 6.23 -6.41 5.19
N ALA A 88 6.01 -6.94 3.98
CA ALA A 88 4.69 -7.37 3.54
C ALA A 88 4.23 -8.62 4.30
N GLN A 89 2.96 -8.67 4.65
CA GLN A 89 2.43 -9.74 5.48
C GLN A 89 1.34 -10.54 4.76
N GLY A 90 1.39 -11.87 4.92
CA GLY A 90 0.41 -12.78 4.35
C GLY A 90 0.40 -12.73 2.82
N ILE A 91 1.57 -12.71 2.21
CA ILE A 91 1.77 -12.81 0.77
C ILE A 91 2.22 -14.22 0.44
N ASP A 92 1.47 -14.89 -0.45
CA ASP A 92 1.73 -16.28 -0.84
C ASP A 92 2.83 -16.36 -1.89
N GLU A 93 2.90 -15.37 -2.79
CA GLU A 93 3.83 -15.35 -3.90
C GLU A 93 4.40 -13.94 -4.13
N VAL A 94 5.69 -13.88 -4.47
CA VAL A 94 6.34 -12.65 -4.90
C VAL A 94 6.95 -12.88 -6.27
N THR A 95 6.40 -12.22 -7.28
CA THR A 95 6.93 -12.21 -8.64
C THR A 95 7.66 -10.89 -8.88
N TRP A 96 8.86 -10.94 -9.38
CA TRP A 96 9.67 -9.77 -9.65
C TRP A 96 10.15 -9.71 -11.09
N TYR A 97 10.46 -8.51 -11.56
CA TYR A 97 11.08 -8.27 -12.86
C TYR A 97 12.45 -7.56 -12.69
N PRO A 98 13.40 -7.75 -13.66
CA PRO A 98 14.71 -7.11 -13.59
C PRO A 98 14.60 -5.59 -13.69
N ASP A 99 15.34 -4.87 -12.84
CA ASP A 99 15.27 -3.41 -12.79
C ASP A 99 15.85 -2.74 -14.04
N TYR A 100 17.11 -3.05 -14.41
CA TYR A 100 17.77 -2.36 -15.50
C TYR A 100 18.98 -3.13 -16.05
N PRO A 101 19.25 -3.04 -17.34
CA PRO A 101 18.38 -2.64 -18.46
C PRO A 101 17.48 -3.81 -18.89
N GLY A 102 16.22 -3.77 -18.50
CA GLY A 102 15.25 -4.79 -18.90
C GLY A 102 15.01 -4.79 -20.42
N LYS A 103 15.08 -5.95 -21.05
CA LYS A 103 14.72 -6.12 -22.46
C LYS A 103 13.22 -6.24 -22.68
N ARG A 104 12.48 -6.55 -21.62
CA ARG A 104 11.05 -6.77 -21.61
C ARG A 104 10.38 -5.77 -20.69
N HIS A 105 9.30 -5.17 -21.19
CA HIS A 105 8.53 -4.20 -20.44
C HIS A 105 7.94 -4.83 -19.15
N PRO A 106 8.04 -4.18 -17.96
CA PRO A 106 7.54 -4.74 -16.71
C PRO A 106 6.08 -5.20 -16.76
N MET A 107 5.20 -4.42 -17.36
CA MET A 107 3.77 -4.77 -17.44
C MET A 107 3.48 -6.06 -18.24
N LEU A 108 4.41 -6.52 -19.10
CA LEU A 108 4.30 -7.83 -19.75
C LEU A 108 4.51 -9.00 -18.79
N PHE A 109 5.28 -8.82 -17.71
CA PHE A 109 5.37 -9.82 -16.64
C PHE A 109 4.08 -9.88 -15.84
N LEU A 110 3.43 -8.73 -15.60
CA LEU A 110 2.13 -8.69 -14.96
C LEU A 110 1.07 -9.40 -15.81
N SER A 111 1.07 -9.17 -17.14
CA SER A 111 0.13 -9.85 -18.03
C SER A 111 0.31 -11.38 -18.03
N ASP A 112 1.57 -11.88 -17.92
CA ASP A 112 1.82 -13.32 -17.78
C ASP A 112 1.20 -13.88 -16.49
N ILE A 113 1.32 -13.17 -15.38
CA ILE A 113 0.72 -13.60 -14.11
C ILE A 113 -0.79 -13.69 -14.25
N LEU A 114 -1.42 -12.66 -14.82
CA LEU A 114 -2.87 -12.60 -14.99
C LEU A 114 -3.38 -13.66 -15.97
N SER A 115 -2.67 -13.88 -17.08
CA SER A 115 -3.06 -14.86 -18.11
C SER A 115 -2.80 -16.31 -17.73
N SER A 116 -1.98 -16.57 -16.70
CA SER A 116 -1.65 -17.93 -16.25
C SER A 116 -2.87 -18.76 -15.82
N ARG A 117 -3.99 -18.11 -15.52
CA ARG A 117 -5.25 -18.75 -15.09
C ARG A 117 -6.36 -18.77 -16.16
N GLY A 118 -6.01 -18.51 -17.41
CA GLY A 118 -6.96 -18.42 -18.51
C GLY A 118 -7.66 -17.05 -18.55
N ARG A 119 -8.75 -16.98 -19.33
CA ARG A 119 -9.51 -15.74 -19.46
C ARG A 119 -10.25 -15.44 -18.16
N ILE A 120 -9.97 -14.28 -17.59
CA ILE A 120 -10.48 -13.82 -16.29
C ILE A 120 -11.10 -12.43 -16.38
N ARG A 121 -11.91 -12.12 -15.39
CA ARG A 121 -12.54 -10.83 -15.16
C ARG A 121 -11.81 -10.13 -14.01
N ILE A 122 -11.21 -8.97 -14.29
CA ILE A 122 -10.25 -8.30 -13.41
C ILE A 122 -10.85 -7.03 -12.83
N GLY A 123 -10.92 -6.92 -11.50
CA GLY A 123 -11.15 -5.64 -10.82
C GLY A 123 -9.83 -4.88 -10.63
N SER A 124 -9.81 -3.55 -10.78
CA SER A 124 -8.59 -2.80 -10.48
C SER A 124 -8.88 -1.39 -9.97
N ASP A 125 -8.01 -0.88 -9.10
CA ASP A 125 -8.08 0.51 -8.63
C ASP A 125 -7.52 1.51 -9.65
N SER A 126 -6.81 1.05 -10.68
CA SER A 126 -6.27 1.84 -11.79
C SER A 126 -6.13 0.95 -13.05
N PRO A 127 -6.23 1.50 -14.27
CA PRO A 127 -5.99 0.73 -15.50
C PRO A 127 -4.54 0.25 -15.62
N GLY A 128 -3.62 0.91 -14.94
CA GLY A 128 -2.19 0.60 -14.92
C GLY A 128 -1.48 1.32 -13.80
N PHE A 129 -0.18 1.21 -13.75
CA PHE A 129 0.63 1.84 -12.71
C PHE A 129 0.70 3.37 -12.93
N GLN A 130 0.34 4.13 -11.89
CA GLN A 130 0.35 5.59 -11.93
C GLN A 130 1.79 6.15 -11.91
N GLY A 131 2.04 7.18 -12.72
CA GLY A 131 3.38 7.80 -12.82
C GLY A 131 4.31 7.12 -13.81
N TYR A 132 3.81 6.17 -14.57
CA TYR A 132 4.55 5.44 -15.57
C TYR A 132 3.85 5.49 -16.94
N GLU A 133 4.55 5.94 -17.98
CA GLU A 133 4.07 5.89 -19.36
C GLU A 133 4.31 4.48 -19.92
N GLY A 134 3.33 3.62 -19.77
CA GLY A 134 3.39 2.25 -20.23
C GLY A 134 2.01 1.68 -20.48
N PRO A 135 1.93 0.47 -21.08
CA PRO A 135 0.66 -0.13 -21.43
C PRO A 135 -0.18 -0.43 -20.19
N THR A 136 -1.47 -0.27 -20.32
CA THR A 136 -2.48 -0.61 -19.33
C THR A 136 -2.86 -2.10 -19.38
N ILE A 137 -3.61 -2.59 -18.38
CA ILE A 137 -4.06 -3.99 -18.36
C ILE A 137 -4.93 -4.31 -19.60
N ASP A 138 -5.86 -3.44 -19.94
CA ASP A 138 -6.76 -3.62 -21.08
C ASP A 138 -6.04 -3.55 -22.44
N GLU A 139 -4.97 -2.78 -22.55
CA GLU A 139 -4.12 -2.78 -23.75
C GLU A 139 -3.31 -4.08 -23.90
N LEU A 140 -2.86 -4.66 -22.78
CA LEU A 140 -2.09 -5.92 -22.80
C LEU A 140 -2.95 -7.17 -22.90
N LEU A 141 -4.16 -7.12 -22.38
CA LEU A 141 -5.09 -8.24 -22.31
C LEU A 141 -6.48 -7.83 -22.85
N PRO A 142 -6.57 -7.47 -24.14
CA PRO A 142 -7.80 -6.90 -24.72
C PRO A 142 -8.99 -7.87 -24.74
N GLU A 143 -8.74 -9.17 -24.60
CA GLU A 143 -9.80 -10.19 -24.49
C GLU A 143 -10.33 -10.38 -23.06
N TYR A 144 -9.71 -9.72 -22.06
CA TYR A 144 -10.15 -9.76 -20.67
C TYR A 144 -11.06 -8.59 -20.34
N GLU A 145 -11.96 -8.80 -19.39
CA GLU A 145 -12.80 -7.72 -18.91
C GLU A 145 -12.13 -7.02 -17.71
N LEU A 146 -11.78 -5.76 -17.90
CA LEU A 146 -11.27 -4.89 -16.84
C LEU A 146 -12.39 -4.05 -16.23
N VAL A 147 -12.65 -4.19 -14.94
CA VAL A 147 -13.61 -3.40 -14.18
C VAL A 147 -12.86 -2.43 -13.27
N LEU A 148 -12.93 -1.14 -13.58
CA LEU A 148 -12.27 -0.12 -12.78
C LEU A 148 -13.05 0.19 -11.51
N MET A 149 -12.39 0.09 -10.35
CA MET A 149 -12.95 0.27 -9.02
C MET A 149 -12.13 1.27 -8.17
N PRO A 150 -11.86 2.50 -8.68
CA PRO A 150 -10.89 3.41 -8.05
C PRO A 150 -11.30 3.90 -6.66
N LYS A 151 -12.58 3.80 -6.33
CA LYS A 151 -13.11 4.24 -5.03
C LYS A 151 -13.28 3.11 -4.02
N PHE A 152 -13.18 1.84 -4.42
CA PHE A 152 -13.54 0.71 -3.55
C PHE A 152 -12.71 0.68 -2.25
N ILE A 153 -11.39 0.66 -2.34
CA ILE A 153 -10.53 0.66 -1.14
C ILE A 153 -10.71 1.95 -0.31
N MET A 154 -10.95 3.07 -0.98
CA MET A 154 -11.24 4.33 -0.29
C MET A 154 -12.52 4.24 0.54
N GLU A 155 -13.57 3.61 0.01
CA GLU A 155 -14.82 3.38 0.76
C GLU A 155 -14.60 2.46 1.97
N LEU A 156 -13.84 1.37 1.82
CA LEU A 156 -13.49 0.49 2.95
C LEU A 156 -12.76 1.25 4.06
N ARG A 157 -11.86 2.17 3.71
CA ARG A 157 -11.07 2.99 4.65
C ARG A 157 -11.87 4.08 5.36
N LYS A 158 -13.09 4.42 4.90
CA LYS A 158 -13.93 5.44 5.55
C LYS A 158 -14.38 4.99 6.94
N ILE A 159 -14.74 3.73 7.10
CA ILE A 159 -15.17 3.17 8.38
C ILE A 159 -13.94 2.53 9.05
N LYS A 160 -13.44 3.17 10.11
CA LYS A 160 -12.23 2.74 10.81
C LYS A 160 -12.51 1.59 11.75
N THR A 161 -11.63 0.59 11.75
CA THR A 161 -11.64 -0.47 12.74
C THR A 161 -11.17 0.04 14.12
N PRO A 162 -11.43 -0.68 15.22
CA PRO A 162 -10.87 -0.32 16.52
C PRO A 162 -9.34 -0.23 16.52
N PHE A 163 -8.66 -1.10 15.76
CA PHE A 163 -7.22 -1.04 15.57
C PHE A 163 -6.80 0.27 14.88
N GLU A 164 -7.41 0.63 13.76
CA GLU A 164 -7.12 1.87 13.04
C GLU A 164 -7.37 3.11 13.90
N ILE A 165 -8.45 3.12 14.70
CA ILE A 165 -8.73 4.20 15.66
C ILE A 165 -7.61 4.30 16.71
N SER A 166 -7.11 3.16 17.21
CA SER A 166 -6.02 3.17 18.19
C SER A 166 -4.74 3.75 17.60
N MET A 167 -4.43 3.44 16.32
CA MET A 167 -3.28 3.97 15.60
C MET A 167 -3.39 5.49 15.37
N ILE A 168 -4.57 5.96 14.95
CA ILE A 168 -4.84 7.38 14.77
C ILE A 168 -4.65 8.14 16.09
N LYS A 169 -5.17 7.59 17.20
CA LYS A 169 -5.00 8.20 18.53
C LYS A 169 -3.53 8.25 18.95
N GLU A 170 -2.77 7.18 18.68
CA GLU A 170 -1.33 7.17 19.00
C GLU A 170 -0.57 8.19 18.15
N SER A 171 -0.82 8.22 16.84
CA SER A 171 -0.22 9.23 15.95
C SER A 171 -0.56 10.66 16.37
N ALA A 172 -1.79 10.92 16.83
CA ALA A 172 -2.20 12.23 17.30
C ALA A 172 -1.43 12.69 18.57
N LYS A 173 -1.06 11.77 19.47
CA LYS A 173 -0.21 12.11 20.65
C LYS A 173 1.16 12.64 20.21
N TRP A 174 1.79 11.95 19.25
CA TRP A 174 3.07 12.36 18.70
C TRP A 174 3.00 13.70 17.96
N GLY A 175 1.93 13.89 17.16
CA GLY A 175 1.67 15.17 16.50
C GLY A 175 1.50 16.32 17.51
N ASN A 176 0.74 16.10 18.57
CA ASN A 176 0.56 17.11 19.64
C ASN A 176 1.87 17.42 20.36
N LEU A 177 2.69 16.40 20.65
CA LEU A 177 4.02 16.60 21.24
C LEU A 177 4.90 17.45 20.32
N ALA A 178 4.99 17.08 19.04
CA ALA A 178 5.78 17.81 18.06
C ALA A 178 5.36 19.28 17.96
N MET A 179 4.06 19.58 17.88
CA MET A 179 3.54 20.94 17.85
C MET A 179 3.87 21.71 19.12
N THR A 180 3.78 21.07 20.29
CA THR A 180 4.12 21.69 21.58
C THR A 180 5.61 22.04 21.65
N LEU A 181 6.47 21.13 21.19
CA LEU A 181 7.92 21.36 21.17
C LEU A 181 8.31 22.47 20.19
N LEU A 182 7.74 22.46 18.98
CA LEU A 182 7.93 23.51 17.98
C LEU A 182 7.52 24.89 18.56
N GLN A 183 6.34 24.99 19.17
CA GLN A 183 5.88 26.22 19.81
C GLN A 183 6.83 26.69 20.92
N ARG A 184 7.31 25.73 21.73
CA ARG A 184 8.24 26.01 22.83
C ARG A 184 9.57 26.56 22.36
N TYR A 185 10.11 26.01 21.28
CA TYR A 185 11.45 26.36 20.80
C TYR A 185 11.48 27.49 19.76
N THR A 186 10.34 27.86 19.19
CA THR A 186 10.27 28.99 18.26
C THR A 186 10.46 30.30 19.02
N ARG A 187 11.47 31.09 18.64
CA ARG A 187 11.80 32.40 19.20
C ARG A 187 12.27 33.32 18.08
N PRO A 188 12.01 34.63 18.17
CA PRO A 188 12.55 35.60 17.21
C PRO A 188 14.07 35.47 17.08
N GLY A 189 14.55 35.50 15.83
CA GLY A 189 15.97 35.40 15.50
C GLY A 189 16.54 34.00 15.37
N LEU A 190 15.77 32.95 15.67
CA LEU A 190 16.18 31.55 15.39
C LEU A 190 15.86 31.16 13.97
N ARG A 191 16.71 30.32 13.37
CA ARG A 191 16.44 29.68 12.06
C ARG A 191 15.49 28.51 12.28
N GLU A 192 14.67 28.20 11.27
CA GLU A 192 13.75 27.05 11.27
C GLU A 192 14.48 25.74 11.60
N LEU A 193 15.65 25.52 11.01
CA LEU A 193 16.45 24.32 11.25
C LEU A 193 16.88 24.18 12.72
N ASP A 194 17.23 25.28 13.40
CA ASP A 194 17.61 25.23 14.80
C ASP A 194 16.41 24.86 15.69
N VAL A 195 15.22 25.34 15.33
CA VAL A 195 13.97 25.01 16.05
C VAL A 195 13.62 23.51 15.85
N VAL A 196 13.65 23.02 14.61
CA VAL A 196 13.35 21.62 14.29
C VAL A 196 14.33 20.69 14.99
N ASN A 197 15.64 20.96 14.91
CA ASN A 197 16.66 20.13 15.56
C ASN A 197 16.45 20.04 17.09
N ARG A 198 16.04 21.13 17.75
CA ARG A 198 15.72 21.10 19.18
C ARG A 198 14.42 20.34 19.49
N ALA A 199 13.46 20.37 18.60
CA ALA A 199 12.20 19.66 18.78
C ALA A 199 12.32 18.14 18.56
N CYS A 200 13.35 17.70 17.82
CA CYS A 200 13.63 16.29 17.53
C CYS A 200 14.57 15.61 18.56
N GLN A 201 15.17 16.37 19.48
CA GLN A 201 15.99 15.87 20.59
C GLN A 201 15.12 15.46 21.79
#